data_5845364b5f03dece0b1bd83cd439b82f
#
_entry.id   5845364b5f03dece0b1bd83cd439b82f
#
_cell.length_a   1.000
_cell.length_b   1.000
_cell.length_c   1.000
_cell.angle_alpha   90.00
_cell.angle_beta   90.00
_cell.angle_gamma   90.00
#
_symmetry.space_group_name_H-M   'P 1'
#
loop_
_entity.id
_entity.type
_entity.pdbx_description
1 polymer ?
#
loop_
_entity_poly.entity_id
_entity_poly.type
_entity_poly.pdbx_seq_one_letter_code
_entity_poly.pdbx_strand_id
1 'polypeptide(L)'
;MCKMLIRAGAIVVGYSLEPPTKPSLFEISEIEKGMESIIGDIRDYEKLKKVFEDFQPEIVFHLAAQPLVRESYKEPRYTYETNVMGTANVLECVRQNYLTTKSVKSFLNVTTDKVYLNREWEWGYRENDPLDGYDPYSNSKSCSELVTHSYKKSFFTETDSPAISTARAGNVIGGGDFAEDRIIPDCVRAAISGKDIIVRNPFSTRPYQHVLEPLYAYLMIAAKQYMNKDYQGYYNVGPDDCDCFQTGALVDLFVRKWGEGIAWKNQYDGGPHEANFLKLDCSKLKSTFGWSPTWNLEQAIDAVVEWSKCRQNKGDVSQCTDKQIDRFLDE
;
A
#
# COMPACT_ATOMS: atom_id res chain seq x y z
N MET A 1 3.11 -3.11 -8.67
CA MET A 1 1.81 -3.58 -9.24
C MET A 1 1.77 -3.49 -10.76
N CYS A 2 1.87 -2.32 -11.40
CA CYS A 2 1.74 -2.21 -12.87
C CYS A 2 2.67 -3.17 -13.63
N LYS A 3 3.96 -3.28 -13.24
CA LYS A 3 4.88 -4.27 -13.84
C LYS A 3 4.37 -5.72 -13.73
N MET A 4 3.84 -6.11 -12.58
CA MET A 4 3.28 -7.47 -12.39
C MET A 4 2.06 -7.69 -13.30
N LEU A 5 1.16 -6.71 -13.38
CA LEU A 5 -0.02 -6.78 -14.25
C LEU A 5 0.34 -6.84 -15.73
N ILE A 6 1.24 -5.97 -16.20
CA ILE A 6 1.72 -5.95 -17.59
C ILE A 6 2.34 -7.30 -17.96
N ARG A 7 3.19 -7.86 -17.10
CA ARG A 7 3.83 -9.17 -17.29
C ARG A 7 2.81 -10.31 -17.30
N ALA A 8 1.71 -10.18 -16.56
CA ALA A 8 0.59 -11.12 -16.62
C ALA A 8 -0.30 -10.94 -17.85
N GLY A 9 0.01 -9.99 -18.74
CA GLY A 9 -0.74 -9.73 -19.99
C GLY A 9 -1.98 -8.86 -19.82
N ALA A 10 -2.12 -8.17 -18.68
CA ALA A 10 -3.24 -7.26 -18.45
C ALA A 10 -3.06 -5.93 -19.20
N ILE A 11 -4.16 -5.37 -19.70
CA ILE A 11 -4.23 -3.98 -20.17
C ILE A 11 -4.35 -3.09 -18.94
N VAL A 12 -3.33 -2.28 -18.67
CA VAL A 12 -3.24 -1.48 -17.46
C VAL A 12 -3.52 -0.02 -17.76
N VAL A 13 -4.49 0.55 -17.05
CA VAL A 13 -4.81 2.00 -17.06
C VAL A 13 -4.56 2.54 -15.67
N GLY A 14 -3.69 3.54 -15.56
CA GLY A 14 -3.40 4.26 -14.33
C GLY A 14 -4.07 5.63 -14.32
N TYR A 15 -4.71 5.97 -13.21
CA TYR A 15 -5.25 7.31 -12.96
C TYR A 15 -4.68 7.83 -11.65
N SER A 16 -3.86 8.87 -11.70
CA SER A 16 -3.17 9.41 -10.53
C SER A 16 -2.75 10.85 -10.74
N LEU A 17 -2.38 11.52 -9.65
CA LEU A 17 -1.62 12.77 -9.73
C LEU A 17 -0.24 12.52 -10.35
N GLU A 18 0.44 13.59 -10.75
CA GLU A 18 1.86 13.55 -11.09
C GLU A 18 2.69 12.90 -9.96
N PRO A 19 3.78 12.20 -10.29
CA PRO A 19 4.66 11.64 -9.27
C PRO A 19 5.12 12.72 -8.27
N PRO A 20 4.94 12.49 -6.94
CA PRO A 20 5.19 13.52 -5.92
C PRO A 20 6.67 13.76 -5.63
N THR A 21 7.57 12.94 -6.16
CA THR A 21 9.02 13.01 -5.89
C THR A 21 9.83 13.03 -7.18
N LYS A 22 11.00 13.70 -7.11
CA LYS A 22 12.01 13.67 -8.18
C LYS A 22 13.34 13.21 -7.58
N PRO A 23 13.86 12.03 -7.97
CA PRO A 23 13.27 11.10 -8.94
C PRO A 23 12.02 10.40 -8.42
N SER A 24 11.28 9.75 -9.33
CA SER A 24 10.17 8.86 -9.01
C SER A 24 10.43 7.46 -9.57
N LEU A 25 9.93 6.42 -8.89
CA LEU A 25 10.03 5.05 -9.39
C LEU A 25 9.31 4.90 -10.74
N PHE A 26 8.20 5.62 -10.94
CA PHE A 26 7.44 5.62 -12.17
C PHE A 26 8.30 6.03 -13.38
N GLU A 27 9.02 7.15 -13.25
CA GLU A 27 9.88 7.67 -14.31
C GLU A 27 11.12 6.78 -14.56
N ILE A 28 11.86 6.45 -13.47
CA ILE A 28 13.14 5.71 -13.60
C ILE A 28 12.98 4.25 -14.01
N SER A 29 11.78 3.67 -13.84
CA SER A 29 11.45 2.32 -14.30
C SER A 29 10.76 2.29 -15.66
N GLU A 30 10.52 3.46 -16.25
CA GLU A 30 9.88 3.64 -17.56
C GLU A 30 8.53 2.89 -17.70
N ILE A 31 7.81 2.77 -16.61
CA ILE A 31 6.60 1.93 -16.54
C ILE A 31 5.48 2.45 -17.46
N GLU A 32 5.46 3.74 -17.74
CA GLU A 32 4.50 4.35 -18.66
C GLU A 32 4.53 3.76 -20.08
N LYS A 33 5.67 3.19 -20.50
CA LYS A 33 5.78 2.55 -21.83
C LYS A 33 4.91 1.30 -21.97
N GLY A 34 4.44 0.73 -20.86
CA GLY A 34 3.65 -0.50 -20.84
C GLY A 34 2.20 -0.32 -20.41
N MET A 35 1.75 0.92 -20.16
CA MET A 35 0.41 1.20 -19.67
C MET A 35 -0.15 2.52 -20.21
N GLU A 36 -1.46 2.68 -20.16
CA GLU A 36 -2.06 4.01 -20.33
C GLU A 36 -1.99 4.75 -19.00
N SER A 37 -1.40 5.96 -18.98
CA SER A 37 -1.24 6.77 -17.78
C SER A 37 -1.99 8.08 -17.90
N ILE A 38 -3.00 8.28 -17.06
CA ILE A 38 -3.88 9.45 -17.08
C ILE A 38 -3.63 10.25 -15.81
N ILE A 39 -3.12 11.48 -15.98
CA ILE A 39 -2.95 12.39 -14.85
C ILE A 39 -4.31 12.96 -14.46
N GLY A 40 -4.69 12.78 -13.21
CA GLY A 40 -5.97 13.26 -12.68
C GLY A 40 -6.07 13.09 -11.16
N ASP A 41 -6.99 13.81 -10.57
CA ASP A 41 -7.29 13.77 -9.14
C ASP A 41 -8.57 12.98 -8.91
N ILE A 42 -8.57 12.03 -7.97
CA ILE A 42 -9.76 11.25 -7.60
C ILE A 42 -10.89 12.11 -7.01
N ARG A 43 -10.61 13.36 -6.63
CA ARG A 43 -11.61 14.36 -6.21
C ARG A 43 -12.37 14.92 -7.41
N ASP A 44 -11.81 14.88 -8.61
CA ASP A 44 -12.47 15.26 -9.86
C ASP A 44 -13.32 14.09 -10.38
N TYR A 45 -14.56 14.03 -9.90
CA TYR A 45 -15.50 12.98 -10.23
C TYR A 45 -15.79 12.89 -11.73
N GLU A 46 -15.97 14.02 -12.43
CA GLU A 46 -16.35 14.00 -13.86
C GLU A 46 -15.21 13.46 -14.73
N LYS A 47 -13.98 13.83 -14.45
CA LYS A 47 -12.81 13.29 -15.14
C LYS A 47 -12.62 11.79 -14.87
N LEU A 48 -12.76 11.39 -13.59
CA LEU A 48 -12.67 9.96 -13.22
C LEU A 48 -13.78 9.14 -13.89
N LYS A 49 -15.02 9.62 -13.88
CA LYS A 49 -16.16 8.99 -14.54
C LYS A 49 -15.90 8.79 -16.03
N LYS A 50 -15.36 9.82 -16.71
CA LYS A 50 -15.00 9.70 -18.13
C LYS A 50 -13.98 8.60 -18.37
N VAL A 51 -12.99 8.42 -17.50
CA VAL A 51 -12.01 7.32 -17.62
C VAL A 51 -12.69 5.95 -17.51
N PHE A 52 -13.66 5.78 -16.60
CA PHE A 52 -14.44 4.55 -16.52
C PHE A 52 -15.29 4.30 -17.77
N GLU A 53 -15.85 5.36 -18.37
CA GLU A 53 -16.62 5.26 -19.61
C GLU A 53 -15.73 4.92 -20.82
N ASP A 54 -14.54 5.51 -20.92
CA ASP A 54 -13.63 5.33 -22.04
C ASP A 54 -12.96 3.93 -22.01
N PHE A 55 -12.58 3.42 -20.84
CA PHE A 55 -11.78 2.20 -20.70
C PHE A 55 -12.53 0.96 -20.22
N GLN A 56 -13.72 1.11 -19.66
CA GLN A 56 -14.57 -0.01 -19.21
C GLN A 56 -13.81 -1.07 -18.39
N PRO A 57 -13.16 -0.70 -17.26
CA PRO A 57 -12.31 -1.62 -16.53
C PRO A 57 -13.11 -2.82 -15.99
N GLU A 58 -12.47 -4.00 -15.96
CA GLU A 58 -13.04 -5.20 -15.35
C GLU A 58 -12.63 -5.35 -13.87
N ILE A 59 -11.42 -4.91 -13.53
CA ILE A 59 -10.88 -4.93 -12.17
C ILE A 59 -10.40 -3.52 -11.82
N VAL A 60 -10.78 -3.06 -10.64
CA VAL A 60 -10.40 -1.74 -10.13
C VAL A 60 -9.64 -1.89 -8.81
N PHE A 61 -8.41 -1.38 -8.77
CA PHE A 61 -7.62 -1.23 -7.56
C PHE A 61 -7.61 0.24 -7.13
N HIS A 62 -8.19 0.55 -5.99
CA HIS A 62 -8.16 1.88 -5.42
C HIS A 62 -7.02 2.00 -4.40
N LEU A 63 -5.86 2.49 -4.87
CA LEU A 63 -4.68 2.74 -4.05
C LEU A 63 -4.43 4.23 -3.79
N ALA A 64 -5.17 5.10 -4.50
CA ALA A 64 -4.98 6.54 -4.39
C ALA A 64 -5.34 7.06 -2.99
N ALA A 65 -4.44 7.82 -2.39
CA ALA A 65 -4.64 8.41 -1.07
C ALA A 65 -3.64 9.56 -0.84
N GLN A 66 -3.92 10.44 0.12
CA GLN A 66 -2.91 11.18 0.86
C GLN A 66 -2.40 10.24 1.97
N PRO A 67 -1.16 9.67 1.90
CA PRO A 67 -0.75 8.56 2.76
C PRO A 67 0.14 8.96 3.94
N LEU A 68 0.48 10.25 4.08
CA LEU A 68 1.46 10.72 5.04
C LEU A 68 0.78 11.25 6.31
N VAL A 69 1.07 10.63 7.46
CA VAL A 69 0.52 11.02 8.76
C VAL A 69 0.87 12.48 9.08
N ARG A 70 2.15 12.87 8.95
CA ARG A 70 2.58 14.26 9.24
C ARG A 70 1.90 15.29 8.37
N GLU A 71 1.69 14.98 7.10
CA GLU A 71 0.97 15.86 6.18
C GLU A 71 -0.52 15.98 6.54
N SER A 72 -1.12 14.92 7.05
CA SER A 72 -2.52 14.95 7.49
C SER A 72 -2.79 15.91 8.66
N TYR A 73 -1.78 16.17 9.50
CA TYR A 73 -1.88 17.19 10.55
C TYR A 73 -1.78 18.61 10.00
N LYS A 74 -1.03 18.81 8.90
CA LYS A 74 -0.91 20.12 8.25
C LYS A 74 -2.13 20.44 7.39
N GLU A 75 -2.58 19.44 6.62
CA GLU A 75 -3.65 19.55 5.64
C GLU A 75 -4.78 18.52 5.89
N PRO A 76 -5.46 18.58 7.05
CA PRO A 76 -6.48 17.59 7.40
C PRO A 76 -7.65 17.59 6.43
N ARG A 77 -8.12 18.76 6.00
CA ARG A 77 -9.22 18.86 5.04
C ARG A 77 -8.88 18.16 3.72
N TYR A 78 -7.72 18.45 3.15
CA TYR A 78 -7.23 17.78 1.93
C TYR A 78 -7.16 16.27 2.10
N THR A 79 -6.71 15.80 3.28
CA THR A 79 -6.63 14.38 3.61
C THR A 79 -8.01 13.72 3.58
N TYR A 80 -9.03 14.33 4.19
CA TYR A 80 -10.40 13.81 4.15
C TYR A 80 -11.03 13.92 2.75
N GLU A 81 -10.84 15.02 2.06
CA GLU A 81 -11.34 15.19 0.68
C GLU A 81 -10.78 14.09 -0.24
N THR A 82 -9.49 13.80 -0.12
CA THR A 82 -8.84 12.77 -0.92
C THR A 82 -9.25 11.36 -0.49
N ASN A 83 -9.09 11.03 0.81
CA ASN A 83 -9.21 9.66 1.27
C ASN A 83 -10.66 9.20 1.44
N VAL A 84 -11.58 10.10 1.76
CA VAL A 84 -13.00 9.78 1.98
C VAL A 84 -13.82 10.09 0.73
N MET A 85 -13.79 11.36 0.29
CA MET A 85 -14.58 11.76 -0.89
C MET A 85 -14.03 11.15 -2.17
N GLY A 86 -12.69 11.05 -2.30
CA GLY A 86 -12.07 10.33 -3.42
C GLY A 86 -12.50 8.86 -3.47
N THR A 87 -12.55 8.16 -2.32
CA THR A 87 -13.07 6.79 -2.25
C THR A 87 -14.55 6.73 -2.68
N ALA A 88 -15.37 7.67 -2.21
CA ALA A 88 -16.78 7.75 -2.62
C ALA A 88 -16.92 7.96 -4.13
N ASN A 89 -16.10 8.83 -4.74
CA ASN A 89 -16.10 9.07 -6.17
C ASN A 89 -15.74 7.81 -6.97
N VAL A 90 -14.71 7.06 -6.55
CA VAL A 90 -14.33 5.80 -7.22
C VAL A 90 -15.45 4.76 -7.11
N LEU A 91 -16.04 4.59 -5.92
CA LEU A 91 -17.16 3.68 -5.71
C LEU A 91 -18.41 4.09 -6.48
N GLU A 92 -18.65 5.39 -6.63
CA GLU A 92 -19.76 5.90 -7.46
C GLU A 92 -19.53 5.60 -8.94
N CYS A 93 -18.30 5.73 -9.44
CA CYS A 93 -17.96 5.29 -10.80
C CYS A 93 -18.21 3.79 -11.00
N VAL A 94 -17.84 2.95 -10.03
CA VAL A 94 -18.16 1.51 -10.05
C VAL A 94 -19.66 1.27 -10.06
N ARG A 95 -20.43 2.04 -9.27
CA ARG A 95 -21.90 1.93 -9.23
C ARG A 95 -22.54 2.34 -10.56
N GLN A 96 -22.10 3.44 -11.16
CA GLN A 96 -22.58 3.88 -12.47
C GLN A 96 -22.24 2.87 -13.57
N ASN A 97 -21.02 2.30 -13.54
CA ASN A 97 -20.62 1.22 -14.44
C ASN A 97 -21.54 -0.01 -14.27
N TYR A 98 -21.84 -0.41 -13.02
CA TYR A 98 -22.77 -1.52 -12.77
C TYR A 98 -24.18 -1.28 -13.32
N LEU A 99 -24.68 -0.03 -13.27
CA LEU A 99 -26.00 0.34 -13.80
C LEU A 99 -26.04 0.44 -15.34
N THR A 100 -24.89 0.48 -16.00
CA THR A 100 -24.79 0.66 -17.45
C THR A 100 -24.18 -0.57 -18.13
N THR A 101 -22.86 -0.63 -18.20
CA THR A 101 -22.12 -1.63 -18.99
C THR A 101 -21.80 -2.91 -18.23
N LYS A 102 -21.80 -2.86 -16.88
CA LYS A 102 -21.46 -3.99 -16.01
C LYS A 102 -20.07 -4.59 -16.29
N SER A 103 -19.12 -3.79 -16.77
CA SER A 103 -17.76 -4.27 -17.04
C SER A 103 -17.01 -4.58 -15.77
N VAL A 104 -17.12 -3.75 -14.72
CA VAL A 104 -16.45 -3.97 -13.43
C VAL A 104 -17.02 -5.21 -12.74
N LYS A 105 -16.15 -6.17 -12.47
CA LYS A 105 -16.46 -7.41 -11.72
C LYS A 105 -15.81 -7.45 -10.35
N SER A 106 -14.67 -6.77 -10.20
CA SER A 106 -13.88 -6.82 -8.98
C SER A 106 -13.37 -5.40 -8.61
N PHE A 107 -13.62 -5.01 -7.37
CA PHE A 107 -13.11 -3.76 -6.79
C PHE A 107 -12.39 -4.05 -5.49
N LEU A 108 -11.18 -3.53 -5.34
CA LEU A 108 -10.39 -3.62 -4.12
C LEU A 108 -9.98 -2.22 -3.65
N ASN A 109 -10.43 -1.82 -2.46
CA ASN A 109 -9.96 -0.63 -1.76
C ASN A 109 -8.79 -0.99 -0.86
N VAL A 110 -7.64 -0.37 -1.10
CA VAL A 110 -6.44 -0.54 -0.27
C VAL A 110 -6.44 0.51 0.85
N THR A 111 -6.49 0.03 2.07
CA THR A 111 -6.46 0.87 3.27
C THR A 111 -5.19 0.62 4.11
N THR A 112 -5.25 0.67 5.42
CA THR A 112 -4.07 0.60 6.29
C THR A 112 -4.38 -0.18 7.56
N ASP A 113 -3.35 -0.69 8.22
CA ASP A 113 -3.39 -1.24 9.58
C ASP A 113 -3.84 -0.21 10.64
N LYS A 114 -3.69 1.09 10.34
CA LYS A 114 -4.02 2.20 11.25
C LYS A 114 -5.51 2.55 11.31
N VAL A 115 -6.36 1.80 10.61
CA VAL A 115 -7.82 2.01 10.63
C VAL A 115 -8.47 1.64 11.95
N TYR A 116 -7.82 0.82 12.76
CA TYR A 116 -8.38 0.29 14.01
C TYR A 116 -8.30 1.28 15.17
N LEU A 117 -9.24 1.16 16.11
CA LEU A 117 -9.12 1.73 17.44
C LEU A 117 -7.90 1.07 18.13
N ASN A 118 -6.77 1.74 18.12
CA ASN A 118 -5.54 1.18 18.69
C ASN A 118 -5.54 1.24 20.20
N ARG A 119 -5.52 0.06 20.84
CA ARG A 119 -5.49 -0.12 22.29
C ARG A 119 -4.09 -0.40 22.82
N GLU A 120 -3.07 -0.32 21.98
CA GLU A 120 -1.65 -0.59 22.34
C GLU A 120 -1.46 -1.96 23.01
N TRP A 121 -2.24 -2.96 22.61
CA TRP A 121 -2.16 -4.32 23.15
C TRP A 121 -1.25 -5.23 22.31
N GLU A 122 -0.88 -6.39 22.84
CA GLU A 122 0.08 -7.32 22.24
C GLU A 122 -0.48 -8.19 21.10
N TRP A 123 -1.82 -8.26 20.95
CA TRP A 123 -2.47 -9.07 19.93
C TRP A 123 -2.65 -8.30 18.62
N GLY A 124 -2.62 -9.03 17.51
CA GLY A 124 -2.97 -8.49 16.20
C GLY A 124 -4.46 -8.12 16.10
N TYR A 125 -4.77 -6.98 15.46
CA TYR A 125 -6.14 -6.58 15.17
C TYR A 125 -6.74 -7.48 14.10
N ARG A 126 -8.02 -7.81 14.27
CA ARG A 126 -8.84 -8.62 13.35
C ARG A 126 -9.75 -7.73 12.55
N GLU A 127 -10.25 -8.24 11.43
CA GLU A 127 -11.08 -7.45 10.52
C GLU A 127 -12.43 -7.00 11.10
N ASN A 128 -12.89 -7.60 12.19
CA ASN A 128 -14.11 -7.24 12.93
C ASN A 128 -13.85 -6.35 14.15
N ASP A 129 -12.59 -5.98 14.43
CA ASP A 129 -12.28 -5.03 15.49
C ASP A 129 -12.75 -3.61 15.11
N PRO A 130 -13.08 -2.76 16.11
CA PRO A 130 -13.56 -1.41 15.87
C PRO A 130 -12.63 -0.55 15.03
N LEU A 131 -13.20 0.20 14.09
CA LEU A 131 -12.50 1.15 13.25
C LEU A 131 -12.59 2.55 13.88
N ASP A 132 -11.47 3.09 14.32
CA ASP A 132 -11.35 4.45 14.87
C ASP A 132 -9.88 4.88 14.86
N GLY A 133 -9.33 5.15 13.68
CA GLY A 133 -7.96 5.63 13.53
C GLY A 133 -7.75 6.96 14.25
N TYR A 134 -6.63 7.11 14.96
CA TYR A 134 -6.39 8.22 15.88
C TYR A 134 -6.12 9.57 15.19
N ASP A 135 -5.22 9.60 14.22
CA ASP A 135 -4.82 10.82 13.51
C ASP A 135 -5.69 11.06 12.26
N PRO A 136 -5.65 12.26 11.64
CA PRO A 136 -6.49 12.56 10.48
C PRO A 136 -6.28 11.60 9.30
N TYR A 137 -5.06 11.10 9.05
CA TYR A 137 -4.81 10.09 8.03
C TYR A 137 -5.48 8.77 8.41
N SER A 138 -5.19 8.25 9.59
CA SER A 138 -5.71 6.98 10.08
C SER A 138 -7.24 6.97 10.12
N ASN A 139 -7.84 8.06 10.64
CA ASN A 139 -9.29 8.23 10.70
C ASN A 139 -9.91 8.35 9.31
N SER A 140 -9.29 9.08 8.38
CA SER A 140 -9.77 9.17 7.00
C SER A 140 -9.79 7.80 6.29
N LYS A 141 -8.82 6.93 6.61
CA LYS A 141 -8.81 5.54 6.12
C LYS A 141 -9.87 4.67 6.80
N SER A 142 -10.17 4.88 8.10
CA SER A 142 -11.32 4.25 8.76
C SER A 142 -12.63 4.67 8.10
N CYS A 143 -12.78 5.96 7.77
CA CYS A 143 -13.94 6.46 7.02
C CYS A 143 -14.02 5.85 5.61
N SER A 144 -12.91 5.68 4.89
CA SER A 144 -12.85 5.01 3.58
C SER A 144 -13.36 3.56 3.66
N GLU A 145 -13.00 2.82 4.72
CA GLU A 145 -13.55 1.49 5.01
C GLU A 145 -15.08 1.53 5.19
N LEU A 146 -15.58 2.48 6.00
CA LEU A 146 -17.02 2.62 6.29
C LEU A 146 -17.81 3.03 5.03
N VAL A 147 -17.28 3.91 4.19
CA VAL A 147 -17.86 4.27 2.90
C VAL A 147 -17.92 3.04 2.00
N THR A 148 -16.83 2.28 1.88
CA THR A 148 -16.79 1.04 1.08
C THR A 148 -17.82 0.02 1.58
N HIS A 149 -17.91 -0.18 2.90
CA HIS A 149 -18.91 -1.05 3.51
C HIS A 149 -20.35 -0.62 3.21
N SER A 150 -20.63 0.69 3.31
CA SER A 150 -21.95 1.25 3.00
C SER A 150 -22.33 1.00 1.54
N TYR A 151 -21.45 1.31 0.58
CA TYR A 151 -21.69 1.05 -0.84
C TYR A 151 -21.91 -0.43 -1.14
N LYS A 152 -21.06 -1.30 -0.56
CA LYS A 152 -21.20 -2.76 -0.72
C LYS A 152 -22.57 -3.25 -0.30
N LYS A 153 -23.05 -2.83 0.87
CA LYS A 153 -24.34 -3.27 1.42
C LYS A 153 -25.54 -2.62 0.76
N SER A 154 -25.41 -1.42 0.25
CA SER A 154 -26.55 -0.67 -0.31
C SER A 154 -26.73 -0.89 -1.81
N PHE A 155 -25.67 -1.12 -2.57
CA PHE A 155 -25.71 -1.09 -4.03
C PHE A 155 -25.18 -2.35 -4.72
N PHE A 156 -24.43 -3.21 -4.02
CA PHE A 156 -23.76 -4.37 -4.62
C PHE A 156 -24.20 -5.71 -3.98
N THR A 157 -25.50 -5.83 -3.72
CA THR A 157 -26.09 -7.01 -3.08
C THR A 157 -26.43 -8.12 -4.07
N GLU A 158 -26.76 -7.77 -5.32
CA GLU A 158 -27.18 -8.73 -6.34
C GLU A 158 -26.01 -9.65 -6.75
N THR A 159 -26.36 -10.83 -7.23
CA THR A 159 -25.37 -11.86 -7.61
C THR A 159 -24.47 -11.42 -8.77
N ASP A 160 -25.00 -10.61 -9.68
CA ASP A 160 -24.29 -10.08 -10.85
C ASP A 160 -23.58 -8.75 -10.59
N SER A 161 -23.70 -8.18 -9.38
CA SER A 161 -22.99 -6.96 -9.01
C SER A 161 -21.50 -7.21 -8.74
N PRO A 162 -20.66 -6.18 -8.88
CA PRO A 162 -19.23 -6.31 -8.59
C PRO A 162 -18.94 -6.88 -7.20
N ALA A 163 -17.90 -7.67 -7.08
CA ALA A 163 -17.35 -8.09 -5.79
C ALA A 163 -16.52 -6.94 -5.19
N ILE A 164 -16.81 -6.57 -3.94
CA ILE A 164 -16.21 -5.43 -3.25
C ILE A 164 -15.42 -5.90 -2.03
N SER A 165 -14.13 -5.58 -2.01
CA SER A 165 -13.25 -5.89 -0.88
C SER A 165 -12.45 -4.70 -0.42
N THR A 166 -11.95 -4.78 0.82
CA THR A 166 -10.87 -3.92 1.32
C THR A 166 -9.67 -4.76 1.77
N ALA A 167 -8.49 -4.20 1.64
CA ALA A 167 -7.25 -4.79 2.13
C ALA A 167 -6.50 -3.79 3.02
N ARG A 168 -6.25 -4.20 4.27
CA ARG A 168 -5.61 -3.40 5.32
C ARG A 168 -4.18 -3.86 5.47
N ALA A 169 -3.25 -3.11 4.90
CA ALA A 169 -1.83 -3.46 4.96
C ALA A 169 -1.07 -2.66 6.01
N GLY A 170 -0.09 -3.30 6.62
CA GLY A 170 0.87 -2.69 7.52
C GLY A 170 1.96 -1.88 6.81
N ASN A 171 3.06 -1.66 7.49
CA ASN A 171 4.17 -0.88 6.97
C ASN A 171 4.86 -1.60 5.80
N VAL A 172 4.77 -1.00 4.63
CA VAL A 172 5.33 -1.55 3.39
C VAL A 172 6.68 -0.90 3.09
N ILE A 173 7.69 -1.72 2.78
CA ILE A 173 9.03 -1.27 2.41
C ILE A 173 9.41 -1.84 1.04
N GLY A 174 10.27 -1.12 0.30
CA GLY A 174 10.74 -1.57 -1.02
C GLY A 174 11.71 -0.58 -1.63
N GLY A 175 12.38 -0.98 -2.69
CA GLY A 175 13.20 -0.09 -3.48
C GLY A 175 12.36 0.94 -4.24
N GLY A 176 12.91 2.15 -4.45
CA GLY A 176 12.25 3.19 -5.25
C GLY A 176 11.22 4.05 -4.51
N ASP A 177 11.12 3.93 -3.18
CA ASP A 177 10.43 4.91 -2.36
C ASP A 177 11.38 6.09 -2.07
N PHE A 178 10.99 7.29 -2.47
CA PHE A 178 11.75 8.52 -2.28
C PHE A 178 11.07 9.53 -1.35
N ALA A 179 9.94 9.15 -0.75
CA ALA A 179 9.19 10.01 0.15
C ALA A 179 10.03 10.38 1.39
N GLU A 180 9.85 11.59 1.87
CA GLU A 180 10.41 12.05 3.14
C GLU A 180 9.60 11.49 4.31
N ASP A 181 10.17 11.53 5.50
CA ASP A 181 9.53 11.10 6.75
C ASP A 181 9.13 9.62 6.79
N ARG A 182 9.78 8.78 5.99
CA ARG A 182 9.65 7.32 6.03
C ARG A 182 10.97 6.67 6.38
N ILE A 183 10.94 5.68 7.27
CA ILE A 183 12.16 5.11 7.87
C ILE A 183 13.13 4.53 6.83
N ILE A 184 12.69 3.74 5.88
CA ILE A 184 13.58 3.10 4.89
C ILE A 184 14.13 4.11 3.87
N PRO A 185 13.33 5.00 3.25
CA PRO A 185 13.85 6.10 2.44
C PRO A 185 14.86 6.99 3.17
N ASP A 186 14.62 7.30 4.46
CA ASP A 186 15.53 8.09 5.29
C ASP A 186 16.85 7.34 5.54
N CYS A 187 16.79 6.03 5.83
CA CYS A 187 17.97 5.17 5.95
C CYS A 187 18.80 5.17 4.66
N VAL A 188 18.16 4.98 3.50
CA VAL A 188 18.85 4.95 2.20
C VAL A 188 19.50 6.30 1.89
N ARG A 189 18.78 7.42 2.12
CA ARG A 189 19.35 8.78 1.90
C ARG A 189 20.56 9.05 2.78
N ALA A 190 20.48 8.71 4.06
CA ALA A 190 21.58 8.88 5.00
C ALA A 190 22.78 8.03 4.60
N ALA A 191 22.55 6.77 4.27
CA ALA A 191 23.57 5.82 3.85
C ALA A 191 24.31 6.27 2.59
N ILE A 192 23.60 6.66 1.54
CA ILE A 192 24.21 7.20 0.30
C ILE A 192 25.01 8.48 0.57
N SER A 193 24.57 9.29 1.54
CA SER A 193 25.24 10.55 1.89
C SER A 193 26.39 10.38 2.90
N GLY A 194 26.67 9.16 3.37
CA GLY A 194 27.69 8.89 4.41
C GLY A 194 27.38 9.57 5.75
N LYS A 195 26.10 9.74 6.09
CA LYS A 195 25.63 10.38 7.33
C LYS A 195 24.97 9.36 8.25
N ASP A 196 24.94 9.70 9.56
CA ASP A 196 24.18 8.90 10.51
C ASP A 196 22.68 8.92 10.19
N ILE A 197 22.03 7.78 10.33
CA ILE A 197 20.58 7.65 10.20
C ILE A 197 19.92 8.23 11.45
N ILE A 198 18.96 9.11 11.31
CA ILE A 198 18.17 9.65 12.43
C ILE A 198 16.89 8.84 12.60
N VAL A 199 16.75 8.20 13.75
CA VAL A 199 15.57 7.41 14.12
C VAL A 199 14.80 8.15 15.21
N ARG A 200 13.57 8.54 14.92
CA ARG A 200 12.75 9.37 15.82
C ARG A 200 12.07 8.58 16.93
N ASN A 201 11.58 7.38 16.60
CA ASN A 201 10.92 6.47 17.54
C ASN A 201 11.42 5.02 17.31
N PRO A 202 12.59 4.65 17.88
CA PRO A 202 13.16 3.32 17.67
C PRO A 202 12.40 2.19 18.39
N PHE A 203 11.56 2.52 19.37
CA PHE A 203 10.89 1.55 20.24
C PHE A 203 9.51 1.10 19.71
N SER A 204 8.98 1.77 18.68
CA SER A 204 7.69 1.41 18.10
C SER A 204 7.77 0.07 17.35
N THR A 205 6.86 -0.86 17.66
CA THR A 205 6.71 -2.15 16.95
C THR A 205 5.75 -2.00 15.78
N ARG A 206 6.17 -2.47 14.61
CA ARG A 206 5.41 -2.38 13.36
C ARG A 206 5.48 -3.67 12.55
N PRO A 207 4.43 -4.00 11.80
CA PRO A 207 4.39 -5.12 10.88
C PRO A 207 5.03 -4.72 9.53
N TYR A 208 6.36 -4.72 9.47
CA TYR A 208 7.09 -4.41 8.23
C TYR A 208 7.07 -5.58 7.26
N GLN A 209 6.78 -5.30 5.99
CA GLN A 209 6.79 -6.29 4.92
C GLN A 209 7.29 -5.69 3.60
N HIS A 210 7.86 -6.54 2.73
CA HIS A 210 8.24 -6.08 1.39
C HIS A 210 7.00 -5.74 0.56
N VAL A 211 7.12 -4.74 -0.32
CA VAL A 211 6.00 -4.26 -1.15
C VAL A 211 5.37 -5.35 -2.03
N LEU A 212 6.12 -6.36 -2.41
CA LEU A 212 5.61 -7.48 -3.21
C LEU A 212 4.60 -8.34 -2.44
N GLU A 213 4.72 -8.46 -1.11
CA GLU A 213 3.78 -9.20 -0.26
C GLU A 213 2.34 -8.69 -0.38
N PRO A 214 2.05 -7.42 -0.03
CA PRO A 214 0.70 -6.92 -0.14
C PRO A 214 0.24 -6.81 -1.59
N LEU A 215 1.14 -6.50 -2.55
CA LEU A 215 0.76 -6.45 -3.95
C LEU A 215 0.29 -7.81 -4.47
N TYR A 216 0.98 -8.89 -4.11
CA TYR A 216 0.57 -10.25 -4.47
C TYR A 216 -0.77 -10.62 -3.84
N ALA A 217 -0.95 -10.32 -2.54
CA ALA A 217 -2.23 -10.52 -1.87
C ALA A 217 -3.39 -9.75 -2.53
N TYR A 218 -3.15 -8.48 -2.93
CA TYR A 218 -4.16 -7.67 -3.63
C TYR A 218 -4.56 -8.27 -4.98
N LEU A 219 -3.57 -8.72 -5.76
CA LEU A 219 -3.81 -9.39 -7.04
C LEU A 219 -4.59 -10.69 -6.84
N MET A 220 -4.24 -11.49 -5.83
CA MET A 220 -4.93 -12.73 -5.49
C MET A 220 -6.39 -12.48 -5.08
N ILE A 221 -6.64 -11.51 -4.19
CA ILE A 221 -8.00 -11.14 -3.78
C ILE A 221 -8.81 -10.71 -5.01
N ALA A 222 -8.26 -9.80 -5.82
CA ALA A 222 -8.97 -9.27 -6.97
C ALA A 222 -9.29 -10.34 -8.02
N ALA A 223 -8.35 -11.25 -8.31
CA ALA A 223 -8.55 -12.33 -9.26
C ALA A 223 -9.56 -13.38 -8.75
N LYS A 224 -9.46 -13.78 -7.48
CA LYS A 224 -10.38 -14.77 -6.91
C LYS A 224 -11.81 -14.25 -6.81
N GLN A 225 -11.98 -13.01 -6.35
CA GLN A 225 -13.33 -12.41 -6.26
C GLN A 225 -13.92 -12.05 -7.64
N TYR A 226 -13.08 -11.81 -8.66
CA TYR A 226 -13.53 -11.70 -10.05
C TYR A 226 -14.19 -12.99 -10.54
N MET A 227 -13.62 -14.14 -10.20
CA MET A 227 -14.14 -15.46 -10.59
C MET A 227 -15.31 -15.93 -9.72
N ASN A 228 -15.29 -15.62 -8.43
CA ASN A 228 -16.34 -15.99 -7.49
C ASN A 228 -16.50 -14.89 -6.42
N LYS A 229 -17.67 -14.26 -6.41
CA LYS A 229 -18.04 -13.18 -5.50
C LYS A 229 -17.94 -13.57 -4.00
N ASP A 230 -18.00 -14.84 -3.64
CA ASP A 230 -17.88 -15.30 -2.25
C ASP A 230 -16.54 -14.97 -1.61
N TYR A 231 -15.50 -14.70 -2.43
CA TYR A 231 -14.20 -14.23 -1.96
C TYR A 231 -14.16 -12.74 -1.59
N GLN A 232 -15.24 -11.99 -1.80
CA GLN A 232 -15.29 -10.60 -1.38
C GLN A 232 -15.28 -10.46 0.15
N GLY A 233 -14.52 -9.51 0.66
CA GLY A 233 -14.42 -9.33 2.12
C GLY A 233 -13.53 -8.19 2.55
N TYR A 234 -13.26 -8.17 3.85
CA TYR A 234 -12.29 -7.28 4.47
C TYR A 234 -11.12 -8.17 4.91
N TYR A 235 -9.90 -7.80 4.54
CA TYR A 235 -8.72 -8.64 4.74
C TYR A 235 -7.56 -7.84 5.30
N ASN A 236 -6.97 -8.34 6.39
CA ASN A 236 -5.68 -7.88 6.85
C ASN A 236 -4.58 -8.52 6.03
N VAL A 237 -3.56 -7.71 5.69
CA VAL A 237 -2.39 -8.15 4.92
C VAL A 237 -1.14 -7.70 5.64
N GLY A 238 -0.41 -8.61 6.23
CA GLY A 238 0.78 -8.31 7.02
C GLY A 238 1.68 -9.53 7.20
N PRO A 239 2.89 -9.31 7.72
CA PRO A 239 3.83 -10.39 8.01
C PRO A 239 3.32 -11.27 9.17
N ASP A 240 4.01 -12.37 9.39
CA ASP A 240 3.84 -13.18 10.59
C ASP A 240 4.33 -12.43 11.85
N ASP A 241 3.85 -12.83 13.01
CA ASP A 241 4.19 -12.19 14.29
C ASP A 241 5.70 -12.13 14.56
N CYS A 242 6.45 -13.14 14.11
CA CYS A 242 7.91 -13.18 14.24
C CYS A 242 8.62 -12.10 13.41
N ASP A 243 7.97 -11.53 12.40
CA ASP A 243 8.48 -10.43 11.56
C ASP A 243 7.92 -9.05 11.96
N CYS A 244 7.25 -8.95 13.10
CA CYS A 244 6.87 -7.66 13.68
C CYS A 244 8.02 -7.13 14.56
N PHE A 245 8.77 -6.17 14.05
CA PHE A 245 9.99 -5.66 14.69
C PHE A 245 9.83 -4.24 15.24
N GLN A 246 10.62 -3.92 16.27
CA GLN A 246 10.86 -2.53 16.64
C GLN A 246 11.59 -1.80 15.52
N THR A 247 11.27 -0.52 15.34
CA THR A 247 11.89 0.32 14.31
C THR A 247 13.41 0.39 14.46
N GLY A 248 13.93 0.41 15.70
CA GLY A 248 15.37 0.34 15.95
C GLY A 248 16.01 -0.95 15.44
N ALA A 249 15.39 -2.10 15.70
CA ALA A 249 15.89 -3.39 15.22
C ALA A 249 15.84 -3.51 13.68
N LEU A 250 14.82 -2.92 13.02
CA LEU A 250 14.77 -2.78 11.57
C LEU A 250 15.97 -1.98 11.05
N VAL A 251 16.30 -0.86 11.69
CA VAL A 251 17.44 -0.01 11.28
C VAL A 251 18.77 -0.71 11.54
N ASP A 252 18.93 -1.44 12.65
CA ASP A 252 20.10 -2.29 12.89
C ASP A 252 20.31 -3.32 11.79
N LEU A 253 19.21 -3.96 11.36
CA LEU A 253 19.24 -4.92 10.25
C LEU A 253 19.67 -4.22 8.94
N PHE A 254 19.09 -3.06 8.63
CA PHE A 254 19.45 -2.27 7.45
C PHE A 254 20.94 -1.87 7.48
N VAL A 255 21.44 -1.33 8.59
CA VAL A 255 22.84 -0.93 8.76
C VAL A 255 23.78 -2.13 8.53
N ARG A 256 23.48 -3.27 9.11
CA ARG A 256 24.26 -4.51 8.93
C ARG A 256 24.29 -4.96 7.46
N LYS A 257 23.16 -4.91 6.76
CA LYS A 257 23.06 -5.34 5.35
C LYS A 257 23.65 -4.30 4.38
N TRP A 258 23.55 -3.02 4.71
CA TRP A 258 24.18 -1.97 3.90
C TRP A 258 25.69 -2.04 3.99
N GLY A 259 26.23 -2.22 5.20
CA GLY A 259 27.68 -2.18 5.46
C GLY A 259 28.22 -0.74 5.45
N GLU A 260 29.51 -0.59 5.14
CA GLU A 260 30.19 0.72 4.92
C GLU A 260 30.29 1.62 6.16
N GLY A 261 30.21 1.07 7.38
CA GLY A 261 30.43 1.79 8.63
C GLY A 261 29.37 2.81 8.99
N ILE A 262 28.13 2.65 8.45
CA ILE A 262 27.00 3.51 8.78
C ILE A 262 26.55 3.25 10.21
N ALA A 263 26.08 4.31 10.90
CA ALA A 263 25.48 4.24 12.22
C ALA A 263 24.12 4.95 12.25
N TRP A 264 23.37 4.75 13.31
CA TRP A 264 22.14 5.50 13.54
C TRP A 264 22.11 6.11 14.95
N LYS A 265 21.29 7.15 15.11
CA LYS A 265 21.08 7.85 16.37
C LYS A 265 19.59 8.01 16.65
N ASN A 266 19.21 7.81 17.92
CA ASN A 266 17.88 8.18 18.37
C ASN A 266 17.82 9.69 18.57
N GLN A 267 16.92 10.35 17.83
CA GLN A 267 16.66 11.79 17.97
C GLN A 267 15.18 12.07 17.81
N TYR A 268 14.50 12.25 18.92
CA TYR A 268 13.10 12.67 18.92
C TYR A 268 12.98 14.12 18.42
N ASP A 269 12.07 14.38 17.50
CA ASP A 269 11.89 15.68 16.84
C ASP A 269 10.65 16.46 17.30
N GLY A 270 9.97 15.99 18.37
CA GLY A 270 8.73 16.63 18.86
C GLY A 270 7.53 16.44 17.92
N GLY A 271 7.59 15.52 17.00
CA GLY A 271 6.51 15.23 16.05
C GLY A 271 5.22 14.72 16.68
N PRO A 272 4.14 14.56 15.89
CA PRO A 272 2.86 14.10 16.38
C PRO A 272 2.96 12.70 16.98
N HIS A 273 1.99 12.37 17.84
CA HIS A 273 1.88 11.04 18.44
C HIS A 273 1.81 9.96 17.36
N GLU A 274 2.67 8.96 17.50
CA GLU A 274 2.62 7.72 16.73
C GLU A 274 2.37 6.55 17.67
N ALA A 275 1.51 5.61 17.27
CA ALA A 275 1.25 4.40 18.05
C ALA A 275 2.56 3.68 18.38
N ASN A 276 2.69 3.11 19.59
CA ASN A 276 3.89 2.36 19.97
C ASN A 276 3.82 0.91 19.52
N PHE A 277 2.61 0.36 19.43
CA PHE A 277 2.41 -1.04 19.09
C PHE A 277 1.26 -1.21 18.10
N LEU A 278 1.53 -1.92 17.02
CA LEU A 278 0.52 -2.25 16.02
C LEU A 278 0.89 -3.57 15.32
N LYS A 279 -0.03 -4.52 15.32
CA LYS A 279 0.05 -5.79 14.60
C LYS A 279 -1.29 -6.11 13.95
N LEU A 280 -1.27 -6.98 12.96
CA LEU A 280 -2.45 -7.50 12.27
C LEU A 280 -2.57 -9.02 12.46
N ASP A 281 -3.76 -9.51 12.74
CA ASP A 281 -4.10 -10.92 12.59
C ASP A 281 -4.54 -11.17 11.14
N CYS A 282 -3.73 -11.91 10.39
CA CYS A 282 -3.96 -12.23 8.98
C CYS A 282 -4.56 -13.65 8.77
N SER A 283 -5.05 -14.29 9.83
CA SER A 283 -5.59 -15.65 9.78
C SER A 283 -6.71 -15.82 8.77
N LYS A 284 -7.56 -14.80 8.60
CA LYS A 284 -8.64 -14.82 7.61
C LYS A 284 -8.10 -14.86 6.17
N LEU A 285 -7.14 -14.02 5.83
CA LEU A 285 -6.51 -14.05 4.50
C LEU A 285 -5.87 -15.42 4.23
N LYS A 286 -5.11 -15.93 5.20
CA LYS A 286 -4.45 -17.24 5.12
C LYS A 286 -5.45 -18.38 4.90
N SER A 287 -6.51 -18.44 5.69
CA SER A 287 -7.52 -19.50 5.59
C SER A 287 -8.38 -19.41 4.33
N THR A 288 -8.67 -18.20 3.85
CA THR A 288 -9.54 -17.99 2.68
C THR A 288 -8.80 -18.26 1.35
N PHE A 289 -7.53 -17.85 1.26
CA PHE A 289 -6.78 -17.87 0.01
C PHE A 289 -5.61 -18.88 -0.01
N GLY A 290 -5.25 -19.46 1.13
CA GLY A 290 -4.01 -20.23 1.25
C GLY A 290 -2.76 -19.34 1.16
N TRP A 291 -2.91 -18.04 1.33
CA TRP A 291 -1.79 -17.09 1.28
C TRP A 291 -0.92 -17.19 2.53
N SER A 292 0.37 -17.02 2.36
CA SER A 292 1.33 -16.80 3.45
C SER A 292 2.38 -15.80 2.98
N PRO A 293 3.03 -15.05 3.88
CA PRO A 293 4.20 -14.25 3.50
C PRO A 293 5.26 -15.13 2.84
N THR A 294 5.80 -14.67 1.71
CA THR A 294 6.87 -15.34 0.96
C THR A 294 8.23 -14.91 1.52
N TRP A 295 8.45 -13.61 1.72
CA TRP A 295 9.70 -13.08 2.26
C TRP A 295 9.54 -12.62 3.70
N ASN A 296 10.49 -13.04 4.54
CA ASN A 296 10.66 -12.48 5.88
C ASN A 296 11.28 -11.08 5.84
N LEU A 297 11.38 -10.43 7.00
CA LEU A 297 11.92 -9.07 7.08
C LEU A 297 13.38 -9.00 6.62
N GLU A 298 14.19 -10.03 6.85
CA GLU A 298 15.59 -10.05 6.44
C GLU A 298 15.72 -10.03 4.90
N GLN A 299 14.95 -10.87 4.20
CA GLN A 299 14.87 -10.89 2.74
C GLN A 299 14.31 -9.57 2.18
N ALA A 300 13.33 -8.98 2.85
CA ALA A 300 12.78 -7.68 2.49
C ALA A 300 13.83 -6.56 2.54
N ILE A 301 14.67 -6.52 3.58
CA ILE A 301 15.76 -5.54 3.70
C ILE A 301 16.87 -5.84 2.69
N ASP A 302 17.22 -7.11 2.43
CA ASP A 302 18.17 -7.47 1.38
C ASP A 302 17.72 -6.93 0.01
N ALA A 303 16.45 -7.10 -0.34
CA ALA A 303 15.89 -6.57 -1.57
C ALA A 303 15.93 -5.03 -1.65
N VAL A 304 15.63 -4.33 -0.55
CA VAL A 304 15.75 -2.87 -0.46
C VAL A 304 17.19 -2.41 -0.69
N VAL A 305 18.15 -3.04 -0.02
CA VAL A 305 19.58 -2.71 -0.13
C VAL A 305 20.10 -2.99 -1.54
N GLU A 306 19.78 -4.15 -2.11
CA GLU A 306 20.13 -4.55 -3.48
C GLU A 306 19.65 -3.50 -4.49
N TRP A 307 18.37 -3.13 -4.42
CA TRP A 307 17.78 -2.14 -5.33
C TRP A 307 18.44 -0.77 -5.18
N SER A 308 18.67 -0.34 -3.93
CA SER A 308 19.25 0.96 -3.62
C SER A 308 20.70 1.06 -4.10
N LYS A 309 21.50 0.01 -3.91
CA LYS A 309 22.88 -0.08 -4.41
C LYS A 309 22.93 -0.19 -5.94
N CYS A 310 21.99 -0.90 -6.57
CA CYS A 310 21.84 -0.92 -8.03
C CYS A 310 21.71 0.53 -8.56
N ARG A 311 20.81 1.31 -7.97
CA ARG A 311 20.62 2.72 -8.35
C ARG A 311 21.86 3.58 -8.06
N GLN A 312 22.47 3.45 -6.88
CA GLN A 312 23.69 4.19 -6.50
C GLN A 312 24.81 3.97 -7.52
N ASN A 313 24.94 2.74 -8.00
CA ASN A 313 25.92 2.34 -9.00
C ASN A 313 25.47 2.61 -10.45
N LYS A 314 24.38 3.37 -10.66
CA LYS A 314 23.81 3.69 -11.99
C LYS A 314 23.45 2.45 -12.81
N GLY A 315 23.06 1.36 -12.13
CA GLY A 315 22.56 0.15 -12.76
C GLY A 315 21.11 0.32 -13.25
N ASP A 316 20.64 -0.65 -14.03
CA ASP A 316 19.26 -0.69 -14.54
C ASP A 316 18.29 -1.09 -13.41
N VAL A 317 17.64 -0.09 -12.80
CA VAL A 317 16.67 -0.29 -11.72
C VAL A 317 15.37 -0.95 -12.20
N SER A 318 15.03 -0.79 -13.49
CA SER A 318 13.89 -1.46 -14.09
C SER A 318 14.11 -2.97 -14.11
N GLN A 319 15.29 -3.39 -14.62
CA GLN A 319 15.68 -4.80 -14.64
C GLN A 319 15.87 -5.35 -13.20
N CYS A 320 16.44 -4.55 -12.27
CA CYS A 320 16.56 -4.96 -10.88
C CYS A 320 15.18 -5.26 -10.27
N THR A 321 14.19 -4.40 -10.52
CA THR A 321 12.81 -4.61 -10.07
C THR A 321 12.21 -5.88 -10.67
N ASP A 322 12.42 -6.12 -11.97
CA ASP A 322 11.91 -7.32 -12.64
C ASP A 322 12.52 -8.60 -12.05
N LYS A 323 13.83 -8.63 -11.78
CA LYS A 323 14.49 -9.76 -11.11
C LYS A 323 13.95 -10.01 -9.69
N GLN A 324 13.63 -8.96 -8.95
CA GLN A 324 13.01 -9.11 -7.62
C GLN A 324 11.59 -9.68 -7.72
N ILE A 325 10.81 -9.26 -8.72
CA ILE A 325 9.49 -9.83 -8.99
C ILE A 325 9.62 -11.32 -9.36
N ASP A 326 10.56 -11.68 -10.24
CA ASP A 326 10.78 -13.08 -10.63
C ASP A 326 11.15 -13.93 -9.42
N ARG A 327 12.16 -13.52 -8.64
CA ARG A 327 12.58 -14.22 -7.43
C ARG A 327 11.41 -14.41 -6.44
N PHE A 328 10.58 -13.38 -6.24
CA PHE A 328 9.44 -13.45 -5.35
C PHE A 328 8.35 -14.41 -5.83
N LEU A 329 8.13 -14.51 -7.13
CA LEU A 329 7.10 -15.40 -7.71
C LEU A 329 7.56 -16.85 -7.83
N ASP A 330 8.88 -17.11 -7.84
CA ASP A 330 9.48 -18.44 -7.93
C ASP A 330 9.62 -19.15 -6.56
N GLU A 331 9.54 -18.40 -5.45
CA GLU A 331 9.55 -18.90 -4.06
C GLU A 331 8.13 -19.24 -3.56
#